data_d7941be11b6af1dd2f0f5bbb5e5d51df
#
_entry.id   d7941be11b6af1dd2f0f5bbb5e5d51df
#
_cell.length_a   1.000
_cell.length_b   1.000
_cell.length_c   1.000
_cell.angle_alpha   90.00
_cell.angle_beta   90.00
_cell.angle_gamma   90.00
#
_symmetry.space_group_name_H-M   'P 1'
#
loop_
_entity.id
_entity.type
_entity.pdbx_description
1 polymer ?
#
loop_
_entity_poly.entity_id
_entity_poly.type
_entity_poly.pdbx_seq_one_letter_code
_entity_poly.pdbx_strand_id
1 'polypeptide(L)'
;VESTVSKGLGSLFTLRHPEHGGKFLGSEIERSEINQNALEAGADIIDLEWGSDAAAAMIEKEAPIIISHHDFERMSGVLELKRMASEMEVCGPNAIKLVPTASTLKQSVQMLKWVEEAADEIPRIGFAMGLKGTCSRLLTMVYGAPITYASFGDAVAPGQLSMDSMMKQFRVTELNKETSC
;
A
#
# COMPACT_ATOMS: atom_id res chain seq x y z
N VAL A 1 -15.80 -3.13 -9.08
CA VAL A 1 -16.16 -2.14 -8.06
C VAL A 1 -17.61 -2.32 -7.64
N GLU A 2 -18.59 -2.20 -8.54
CA GLU A 2 -20.03 -2.31 -8.22
C GLU A 2 -20.39 -3.59 -7.42
N SER A 3 -19.81 -4.74 -7.77
CA SER A 3 -20.07 -6.00 -7.03
C SER A 3 -19.50 -6.01 -5.62
N THR A 4 -18.48 -5.22 -5.35
CA THR A 4 -17.84 -5.08 -4.03
C THR A 4 -18.66 -4.16 -3.14
N VAL A 5 -19.06 -3.01 -3.67
CA VAL A 5 -19.89 -2.01 -2.99
C VAL A 5 -21.23 -2.63 -2.58
N SER A 6 -21.87 -3.42 -3.44
CA SER A 6 -23.14 -4.10 -3.13
C SER A 6 -23.06 -5.08 -1.96
N LYS A 7 -21.86 -5.53 -1.58
CA LYS A 7 -21.63 -6.42 -0.42
C LYS A 7 -21.25 -5.67 0.87
N GLY A 8 -21.24 -4.34 0.85
CA GLY A 8 -20.84 -3.51 1.99
C GLY A 8 -19.35 -3.64 2.35
N LEU A 9 -18.50 -4.02 1.41
CA LEU A 9 -17.05 -4.09 1.57
C LEU A 9 -16.43 -2.81 1.04
N GLY A 10 -15.45 -2.26 1.75
CA GLY A 10 -14.61 -1.19 1.26
C GLY A 10 -13.82 -1.64 0.02
N SER A 11 -13.64 -0.73 -0.94
CA SER A 11 -12.97 -1.00 -2.21
C SER A 11 -11.78 -0.08 -2.43
N LEU A 12 -10.61 -0.70 -2.65
CA LEU A 12 -9.39 -0.01 -3.05
C LEU A 12 -9.10 -0.39 -4.51
N PHE A 13 -9.14 0.60 -5.39
CA PHE A 13 -8.85 0.40 -6.80
C PHE A 13 -7.39 0.75 -7.11
N THR A 14 -6.73 -0.10 -7.88
CA THR A 14 -5.34 0.11 -8.31
C THR A 14 -5.17 -0.28 -9.78
N LEU A 15 -4.72 0.66 -10.60
CA LEU A 15 -4.34 0.43 -12.00
C LEU A 15 -2.85 0.78 -12.15
N ARG A 16 -1.99 -0.23 -11.99
CA ARG A 16 -0.55 -0.04 -11.84
C ARG A 16 0.22 -0.20 -13.14
N HIS A 17 1.14 0.76 -13.39
CA HIS A 17 2.06 0.73 -14.53
C HIS A 17 3.09 -0.42 -14.40
N PRO A 18 3.59 -1.00 -15.51
CA PRO A 18 4.58 -2.09 -15.48
C PRO A 18 5.88 -1.75 -14.74
N GLU A 19 6.36 -0.52 -14.82
CA GLU A 19 7.56 -0.05 -14.09
C GLU A 19 7.40 -0.17 -12.57
N HIS A 20 6.17 -0.20 -12.08
CA HIS A 20 5.82 -0.38 -10.67
C HIS A 20 5.22 -1.78 -10.37
N GLY A 21 5.48 -2.75 -11.24
CA GLY A 21 5.04 -4.14 -11.07
C GLY A 21 3.59 -4.43 -11.49
N GLY A 22 2.95 -3.51 -12.21
CA GLY A 22 1.61 -3.68 -12.76
C GLY A 22 1.58 -4.27 -14.17
N LYS A 23 0.42 -4.14 -14.84
CA LYS A 23 0.19 -4.67 -16.20
C LYS A 23 -0.50 -3.66 -17.12
N PHE A 24 -0.73 -2.44 -16.65
CA PHE A 24 -1.39 -1.41 -17.46
C PHE A 24 -0.41 -0.82 -18.47
N LEU A 25 -0.75 -0.88 -19.75
CA LEU A 25 0.10 -0.44 -20.87
C LEU A 25 -0.43 0.82 -21.58
N GLY A 26 -1.52 1.40 -21.09
CA GLY A 26 -2.11 2.62 -21.65
C GLY A 26 -1.34 3.88 -21.25
N SER A 27 -1.78 5.01 -21.78
CA SER A 27 -1.26 6.33 -21.46
C SER A 27 -1.68 6.79 -20.05
N GLU A 28 -0.98 7.79 -19.51
CA GLU A 28 -1.35 8.42 -18.23
C GLU A 28 -2.73 9.12 -18.30
N ILE A 29 -3.12 9.62 -19.48
CA ILE A 29 -4.45 10.20 -19.71
C ILE A 29 -5.52 9.10 -19.57
N GLU A 30 -5.37 7.99 -20.26
CA GLU A 30 -6.29 6.84 -20.15
C GLU A 30 -6.33 6.31 -18.72
N ARG A 31 -5.18 6.25 -18.04
CA ARG A 31 -5.10 5.82 -16.64
C ARG A 31 -5.87 6.75 -15.70
N SER A 32 -5.76 8.06 -15.90
CA SER A 32 -6.51 9.05 -15.14
C SER A 32 -8.02 8.93 -15.36
N GLU A 33 -8.46 8.72 -16.60
CA GLU A 33 -9.87 8.50 -16.94
C GLU A 33 -10.43 7.23 -16.29
N ILE A 34 -9.67 6.12 -16.33
CA ILE A 34 -10.08 4.86 -15.70
C ILE A 34 -10.17 4.99 -14.18
N ASN A 35 -9.22 5.68 -13.54
CA ASN A 35 -9.26 5.96 -12.11
C ASN A 35 -10.48 6.83 -11.73
N GLN A 36 -10.80 7.84 -12.52
CA GLN A 36 -12.00 8.65 -12.35
C GLN A 36 -13.27 7.81 -12.46
N ASN A 37 -13.37 6.98 -13.50
CA ASN A 37 -14.51 6.08 -13.68
C ASN A 37 -14.65 5.06 -12.53
N ALA A 38 -13.54 4.62 -11.93
CA ALA A 38 -13.58 3.75 -10.77
C ALA A 38 -14.19 4.44 -9.54
N LEU A 39 -13.87 5.71 -9.29
CA LEU A 39 -14.50 6.52 -8.23
C LEU A 39 -15.99 6.73 -8.51
N GLU A 40 -16.37 7.09 -9.72
CA GLU A 40 -17.76 7.25 -10.12
C GLU A 40 -18.58 5.95 -10.00
N ALA A 41 -17.93 4.80 -10.22
CA ALA A 41 -18.50 3.47 -9.98
C ALA A 41 -18.49 3.06 -8.50
N GLY A 42 -18.10 3.93 -7.57
CA GLY A 42 -18.14 3.73 -6.13
C GLY A 42 -16.90 3.10 -5.51
N ALA A 43 -15.71 3.24 -6.10
CA ALA A 43 -14.48 2.92 -5.40
C ALA A 43 -14.27 3.89 -4.24
N ASP A 44 -13.94 3.36 -3.05
CA ASP A 44 -13.76 4.19 -1.84
C ASP A 44 -12.40 4.90 -1.85
N ILE A 45 -11.38 4.32 -2.46
CA ILE A 45 -10.03 4.89 -2.51
C ILE A 45 -9.23 4.37 -3.72
N ILE A 46 -8.36 5.20 -4.28
CA ILE A 46 -7.47 4.86 -5.40
C ILE A 46 -6.03 4.81 -4.92
N ASP A 47 -5.28 3.76 -5.29
CA ASP A 47 -3.83 3.66 -5.06
C ASP A 47 -3.07 4.10 -6.33
N LEU A 48 -2.29 5.17 -6.23
CA LEU A 48 -1.56 5.79 -7.33
C LEU A 48 -0.06 5.88 -7.01
N GLU A 49 0.76 5.76 -8.04
CA GLU A 49 2.21 5.88 -7.88
C GLU A 49 2.63 7.32 -7.63
N TRP A 50 3.53 7.49 -6.67
CA TRP A 50 4.16 8.77 -6.38
C TRP A 50 4.85 9.36 -7.62
N GLY A 51 4.54 10.61 -7.92
CA GLY A 51 5.10 11.34 -9.06
C GLY A 51 4.47 11.03 -10.42
N SER A 52 3.39 10.23 -10.48
CA SER A 52 2.65 10.00 -11.73
C SER A 52 1.70 11.15 -12.06
N ASP A 53 1.47 11.39 -13.36
CA ASP A 53 0.50 12.39 -13.82
C ASP A 53 -0.93 12.03 -13.36
N ALA A 54 -1.26 10.74 -13.29
CA ALA A 54 -2.53 10.28 -12.76
C ALA A 54 -2.71 10.65 -11.28
N ALA A 55 -1.65 10.60 -10.46
CA ALA A 55 -1.70 11.06 -9.08
C ALA A 55 -1.95 12.57 -9.01
N ALA A 56 -1.23 13.37 -9.80
CA ALA A 56 -1.42 14.81 -9.86
C ALA A 56 -2.87 15.19 -10.23
N ALA A 57 -3.43 14.53 -11.25
CA ALA A 57 -4.80 14.76 -11.68
C ALA A 57 -5.86 14.39 -10.61
N MET A 58 -5.63 13.36 -9.80
CA MET A 58 -6.54 12.99 -8.72
C MET A 58 -6.41 13.88 -7.49
N ILE A 59 -5.21 14.39 -7.19
CA ILE A 59 -4.98 15.39 -6.14
C ILE A 59 -5.74 16.67 -6.44
N GLU A 60 -5.68 17.19 -7.66
CA GLU A 60 -6.42 18.37 -8.08
C GLU A 60 -7.94 18.23 -7.91
N LYS A 61 -8.46 17.01 -7.94
CA LYS A 61 -9.88 16.69 -7.75
C LYS A 61 -10.27 16.40 -6.29
N GLU A 62 -9.33 16.52 -5.36
CA GLU A 62 -9.52 16.16 -3.95
C GLU A 62 -10.05 14.72 -3.76
N ALA A 63 -9.65 13.82 -4.65
CA ALA A 63 -10.08 12.42 -4.62
C ALA A 63 -9.48 11.66 -3.42
N PRO A 64 -10.16 10.66 -2.86
CA PRO A 64 -9.59 9.81 -1.83
C PRO A 64 -8.49 8.91 -2.41
N ILE A 65 -7.23 9.18 -2.04
CA ILE A 65 -6.06 8.52 -2.62
C ILE A 65 -5.08 7.98 -1.59
N ILE A 66 -4.42 6.89 -1.96
CA ILE A 66 -3.15 6.43 -1.40
C ILE A 66 -2.06 6.77 -2.41
N ILE A 67 -1.04 7.50 -1.99
CA ILE A 67 0.17 7.67 -2.79
C ILE A 67 1.16 6.57 -2.43
N SER A 68 1.62 5.81 -3.42
CA SER A 68 2.45 4.62 -3.20
C SER A 68 3.77 4.66 -3.96
N HIS A 69 4.79 4.04 -3.36
CA HIS A 69 6.07 3.77 -4.01
C HIS A 69 6.52 2.33 -3.73
N HIS A 70 7.00 1.65 -4.77
CA HIS A 70 7.50 0.28 -4.71
C HIS A 70 8.94 0.24 -5.21
N ASP A 71 9.86 -0.31 -4.40
CA ASP A 71 11.25 -0.54 -4.79
C ASP A 71 11.49 -2.06 -4.85
N PHE A 72 11.58 -2.60 -6.06
CA PHE A 72 11.74 -4.04 -6.31
C PHE A 72 13.18 -4.53 -6.13
N GLU A 73 14.14 -3.60 -6.01
CA GLU A 73 15.56 -3.94 -5.97
C GLU A 73 16.11 -3.94 -4.54
N ARG A 74 15.75 -2.93 -3.75
CA ARG A 74 16.39 -2.69 -2.45
C ARG A 74 15.44 -2.13 -1.39
N MET A 75 15.97 -2.09 -0.18
CA MET A 75 15.40 -1.36 0.95
C MET A 75 16.16 -0.07 1.16
N SER A 76 15.48 1.04 1.09
CA SER A 76 16.03 2.36 1.41
C SER A 76 16.42 2.50 2.88
N GLY A 77 17.43 3.33 3.18
CA GLY A 77 17.79 3.67 4.55
C GLY A 77 16.72 4.49 5.27
N VAL A 78 16.75 4.52 6.61
CA VAL A 78 15.73 5.23 7.42
C VAL A 78 15.57 6.69 7.01
N LEU A 79 16.67 7.41 6.76
CA LEU A 79 16.62 8.81 6.37
C LEU A 79 15.97 9.01 5.00
N GLU A 80 16.23 8.09 4.07
CA GLU A 80 15.63 8.13 2.73
C GLU A 80 14.11 7.83 2.81
N LEU A 81 13.70 6.83 3.60
CA LEU A 81 12.28 6.54 3.85
C LEU A 81 11.54 7.75 4.44
N LYS A 82 12.15 8.45 5.41
CA LYS A 82 11.58 9.67 6.01
C LYS A 82 11.46 10.80 5.00
N ARG A 83 12.49 11.03 4.18
CA ARG A 83 12.46 12.04 3.13
C ARG A 83 11.34 11.75 2.12
N MET A 84 11.28 10.52 1.62
CA MET A 84 10.22 10.10 0.68
C MET A 84 8.82 10.30 1.29
N ALA A 85 8.64 9.90 2.56
CA ALA A 85 7.38 10.09 3.26
C ALA A 85 6.98 11.57 3.29
N SER A 86 7.89 12.46 3.71
CA SER A 86 7.61 13.90 3.78
C SER A 86 7.28 14.49 2.41
N GLU A 87 7.94 14.04 1.34
CA GLU A 87 7.64 14.50 -0.02
C GLU A 87 6.27 13.99 -0.52
N MET A 88 5.88 12.75 -0.16
CA MET A 88 4.57 12.19 -0.48
C MET A 88 3.45 12.86 0.33
N GLU A 89 3.68 13.19 1.59
CA GLU A 89 2.74 13.87 2.49
C GLU A 89 2.35 15.26 1.99
N VAL A 90 3.27 15.98 1.33
CA VAL A 90 2.98 17.30 0.71
C VAL A 90 1.84 17.23 -0.32
N CYS A 91 1.63 16.07 -0.93
CA CYS A 91 0.53 15.86 -1.87
C CYS A 91 -0.85 15.77 -1.20
N GLY A 92 -0.93 15.72 0.13
CA GLY A 92 -2.20 15.64 0.86
C GLY A 92 -2.99 14.35 0.68
N PRO A 93 -2.36 13.15 0.58
CA PRO A 93 -3.09 11.90 0.40
C PRO A 93 -3.78 11.47 1.69
N ASN A 94 -4.76 10.55 1.59
CA ASN A 94 -5.38 9.92 2.75
C ASN A 94 -4.47 8.92 3.46
N ALA A 95 -3.49 8.36 2.73
CA ALA A 95 -2.41 7.54 3.27
C ALA A 95 -1.21 7.53 2.32
N ILE A 96 -0.02 7.30 2.86
CA ILE A 96 1.16 6.99 2.06
C ILE A 96 1.54 5.53 2.18
N LYS A 97 2.11 4.96 1.11
CA LYS A 97 2.46 3.54 1.06
C LYS A 97 3.87 3.35 0.52
N LEU A 98 4.75 2.72 1.31
CA LEU A 98 6.10 2.35 0.89
C LEU A 98 6.28 0.82 0.95
N VAL A 99 6.71 0.23 -0.15
CA VAL A 99 6.88 -1.22 -0.31
C VAL A 99 8.25 -1.54 -0.93
N PRO A 100 9.34 -1.45 -0.17
CA PRO A 100 10.67 -1.82 -0.63
C PRO A 100 10.92 -3.33 -0.57
N THR A 101 12.04 -3.80 -1.12
CA THR A 101 12.49 -5.21 -1.05
C THR A 101 13.48 -5.42 0.08
N ALA A 102 13.17 -6.32 1.03
CA ALA A 102 14.06 -6.64 2.14
C ALA A 102 15.00 -7.79 1.83
N SER A 103 16.29 -7.58 2.03
CA SER A 103 17.35 -8.60 1.97
C SER A 103 17.60 -9.27 3.34
N THR A 104 17.20 -8.62 4.44
CA THR A 104 17.39 -9.08 5.81
C THR A 104 16.15 -8.85 6.67
N LEU A 105 15.99 -9.65 7.74
CA LEU A 105 14.92 -9.43 8.72
C LEU A 105 15.04 -8.08 9.45
N LYS A 106 16.27 -7.58 9.65
CA LYS A 106 16.50 -6.27 10.23
C LYS A 106 15.83 -5.15 9.41
N GLN A 107 15.85 -5.25 8.08
CA GLN A 107 15.17 -4.30 7.20
C GLN A 107 13.65 -4.36 7.36
N SER A 108 13.07 -5.57 7.53
CA SER A 108 11.64 -5.69 7.82
C SER A 108 11.25 -5.01 9.13
N VAL A 109 12.05 -5.19 10.19
CA VAL A 109 11.84 -4.48 11.46
C VAL A 109 12.00 -2.96 11.30
N GLN A 110 12.94 -2.51 10.48
CA GLN A 110 13.11 -1.10 10.14
C GLN A 110 11.84 -0.53 9.50
N MET A 111 11.21 -1.28 8.59
CA MET A 111 9.96 -0.88 7.94
C MET A 111 8.81 -0.77 8.93
N LEU A 112 8.69 -1.72 9.86
CA LEU A 112 7.68 -1.68 10.92
C LEU A 112 7.84 -0.45 11.83
N LYS A 113 9.07 -0.13 12.23
CA LYS A 113 9.36 1.09 13.01
C LYS A 113 9.01 2.36 12.25
N TRP A 114 9.26 2.41 10.94
CA TRP A 114 8.86 3.54 10.11
C TRP A 114 7.33 3.73 10.09
N VAL A 115 6.55 2.64 10.10
CA VAL A 115 5.08 2.71 10.23
C VAL A 115 4.67 3.25 11.61
N GLU A 116 5.29 2.74 12.68
CA GLU A 116 4.99 3.14 14.06
C GLU A 116 5.22 4.63 14.31
N GLU A 117 6.22 5.23 13.67
CA GLU A 117 6.57 6.64 13.80
C GLU A 117 5.51 7.61 13.22
N ALA A 118 4.47 7.11 12.55
CA ALA A 118 3.39 7.91 11.96
C ALA A 118 2.27 8.33 12.94
N ALA A 119 2.47 8.23 14.23
CA ALA A 119 1.39 8.17 15.24
C ALA A 119 0.33 9.30 15.20
N ASP A 120 0.65 10.50 14.67
CA ASP A 120 -0.27 11.65 14.62
C ASP A 120 -0.27 12.35 13.24
N GLU A 121 0.25 11.69 12.21
CA GLU A 121 0.41 12.20 10.85
C GLU A 121 -0.49 11.44 9.85
N ILE A 122 -0.24 11.64 8.55
CA ILE A 122 -0.90 10.87 7.50
C ILE A 122 -0.61 9.36 7.70
N PRO A 123 -1.63 8.50 7.70
CA PRO A 123 -1.47 7.06 7.92
C PRO A 123 -0.43 6.44 6.99
N ARG A 124 0.43 5.59 7.53
CA ARG A 124 1.49 4.89 6.78
C ARG A 124 1.15 3.43 6.56
N ILE A 125 1.20 3.01 5.32
CA ILE A 125 1.11 1.62 4.90
C ILE A 125 2.52 1.17 4.52
N GLY A 126 3.12 0.30 5.33
CA GLY A 126 4.51 -0.09 5.13
C GLY A 126 4.78 -1.56 5.43
N PHE A 127 5.35 -2.25 4.45
CA PHE A 127 5.88 -3.61 4.60
C PHE A 127 6.88 -3.85 3.47
N ALA A 128 7.74 -4.84 3.64
CA ALA A 128 8.75 -5.16 2.64
C ALA A 128 8.36 -6.37 1.79
N MET A 129 8.83 -6.37 0.55
CA MET A 129 8.77 -7.52 -0.38
C MET A 129 9.89 -8.52 -0.11
N GLY A 130 9.79 -9.66 -0.77
CA GLY A 130 10.73 -10.79 -0.67
C GLY A 130 10.49 -11.65 0.58
N LEU A 131 11.15 -12.81 0.62
CA LEU A 131 11.00 -13.78 1.71
C LEU A 131 11.32 -13.18 3.09
N LYS A 132 12.32 -12.30 3.16
CA LYS A 132 12.70 -11.62 4.40
C LYS A 132 11.71 -10.52 4.80
N GLY A 133 10.87 -10.08 3.86
CA GLY A 133 9.81 -9.08 4.06
C GLY A 133 8.52 -9.65 4.64
N THR A 134 8.27 -10.96 4.54
CA THR A 134 6.99 -11.59 4.89
C THR A 134 6.53 -11.24 6.31
N CYS A 135 7.43 -11.23 7.30
CA CYS A 135 7.07 -10.89 8.69
C CYS A 135 6.57 -9.45 8.84
N SER A 136 7.11 -8.49 8.08
CA SER A 136 6.64 -7.11 8.14
C SER A 136 5.21 -6.99 7.58
N ARG A 137 4.85 -7.76 6.57
CA ARG A 137 3.49 -7.80 6.01
C ARG A 137 2.47 -8.33 7.03
N LEU A 138 2.86 -9.31 7.85
CA LEU A 138 2.01 -9.84 8.91
C LEU A 138 1.84 -8.85 10.08
N LEU A 139 2.93 -8.20 10.47
CA LEU A 139 2.99 -7.41 11.70
C LEU A 139 2.66 -5.92 11.49
N THR A 140 2.59 -5.43 10.25
CA THR A 140 2.43 -4.00 9.98
C THR A 140 1.21 -3.38 10.67
N MET A 141 0.10 -4.13 10.82
CA MET A 141 -1.09 -3.65 11.53
C MET A 141 -0.87 -3.49 13.04
N VAL A 142 -0.04 -4.34 13.65
CA VAL A 142 0.38 -4.19 15.06
C VAL A 142 1.15 -2.90 15.28
N TYR A 143 1.93 -2.49 14.27
CA TYR A 143 2.69 -1.25 14.27
C TYR A 143 1.88 -0.04 13.79
N GLY A 144 0.58 -0.20 13.53
CA GLY A 144 -0.36 0.88 13.27
C GLY A 144 -0.67 1.16 11.81
N ALA A 145 -0.23 0.32 10.87
CA ALA A 145 -0.72 0.44 9.50
C ALA A 145 -2.24 0.19 9.45
N PRO A 146 -3.00 1.01 8.71
CA PRO A 146 -4.44 0.82 8.59
C PRO A 146 -4.82 -0.39 7.74
N ILE A 147 -3.93 -0.85 6.87
CA ILE A 147 -4.17 -1.90 5.89
C ILE A 147 -2.94 -2.81 5.75
N THR A 148 -3.16 -4.11 5.58
CA THR A 148 -2.18 -5.06 5.03
C THR A 148 -2.76 -5.76 3.81
N TYR A 149 -1.92 -6.47 3.03
CA TYR A 149 -2.30 -7.03 1.74
C TYR A 149 -2.06 -8.54 1.69
N ALA A 150 -3.10 -9.28 1.32
CA ALA A 150 -3.06 -10.70 1.03
C ALA A 150 -3.47 -10.96 -0.42
N SER A 151 -3.10 -12.10 -1.00
CA SER A 151 -3.64 -12.53 -2.28
C SER A 151 -4.95 -13.30 -2.09
N PHE A 152 -5.87 -13.09 -3.02
CA PHE A 152 -7.01 -13.97 -3.23
C PHE A 152 -6.72 -14.80 -4.49
N GLY A 153 -6.32 -16.06 -4.31
CA GLY A 153 -5.71 -16.88 -5.35
C GLY A 153 -4.19 -16.79 -5.36
N ASP A 154 -3.60 -16.73 -6.56
CA ASP A 154 -2.13 -16.69 -6.71
C ASP A 154 -1.51 -15.41 -6.16
N ALA A 155 -0.29 -15.53 -5.64
CA ALA A 155 0.47 -14.38 -5.17
C ALA A 155 0.86 -13.48 -6.34
N VAL A 156 0.62 -12.17 -6.20
CA VAL A 156 0.94 -11.16 -7.22
C VAL A 156 2.21 -10.36 -6.89
N ALA A 157 2.82 -10.62 -5.75
CA ALA A 157 4.07 -9.97 -5.33
C ALA A 157 4.96 -10.93 -4.52
N PRO A 158 6.30 -10.79 -4.59
CA PRO A 158 7.22 -11.61 -3.81
C PRO A 158 6.96 -11.54 -2.30
N GLY A 159 6.85 -12.70 -1.64
CA GLY A 159 6.58 -12.80 -0.20
C GLY A 159 5.14 -12.48 0.21
N GLN A 160 4.22 -12.34 -0.73
CA GLN A 160 2.79 -12.19 -0.44
C GLN A 160 2.20 -13.53 0.02
N LEU A 161 1.44 -13.49 1.11
CA LEU A 161 0.70 -14.62 1.63
C LEU A 161 -0.74 -14.59 1.09
N SER A 162 -1.35 -15.77 0.97
CA SER A 162 -2.78 -15.86 0.66
C SER A 162 -3.61 -15.35 1.83
N MET A 163 -4.80 -14.83 1.54
CA MET A 163 -5.77 -14.43 2.55
C MET A 163 -6.07 -15.59 3.51
N ASP A 164 -6.20 -16.80 2.98
CA ASP A 164 -6.46 -18.01 3.76
C ASP A 164 -5.34 -18.30 4.79
N SER A 165 -4.07 -18.17 4.37
CA SER A 165 -2.93 -18.32 5.28
C SER A 165 -2.90 -17.21 6.34
N MET A 166 -3.13 -15.96 5.95
CA MET A 166 -3.13 -14.83 6.89
C MET A 166 -4.26 -14.95 7.92
N MET A 167 -5.43 -15.37 7.51
CA MET A 167 -6.59 -15.52 8.39
C MET A 167 -6.50 -16.75 9.32
N LYS A 168 -6.17 -17.92 8.76
CA LYS A 168 -6.23 -19.20 9.50
C LYS A 168 -4.95 -19.52 10.27
N GLN A 169 -3.77 -19.25 9.68
CA GLN A 169 -2.49 -19.62 10.30
C GLN A 169 -1.96 -18.50 11.21
N PHE A 170 -2.12 -17.25 10.79
CA PHE A 170 -1.54 -16.11 11.50
C PHE A 170 -2.58 -15.24 12.23
N ARG A 171 -3.90 -15.52 12.06
CA ARG A 171 -5.00 -14.83 12.72
C ARG A 171 -4.87 -13.29 12.61
N VAL A 172 -4.47 -12.81 11.43
CA VAL A 172 -4.09 -11.41 11.21
C VAL A 172 -5.18 -10.40 11.58
N THR A 173 -6.44 -10.79 11.54
CA THR A 173 -7.58 -9.94 11.94
C THR A 173 -7.64 -9.67 13.45
N GLU A 174 -6.90 -10.44 14.24
CA GLU A 174 -6.79 -10.25 15.69
C GLU A 174 -5.54 -9.41 16.06
N LEU A 175 -4.68 -9.11 15.07
CA LEU A 175 -3.50 -8.30 15.25
C LEU A 175 -3.85 -6.82 15.06
N ASN A 176 -3.61 -6.01 16.08
CA ASN A 176 -3.77 -4.56 16.04
C ASN A 176 -2.81 -3.90 17.02
N LYS A 177 -2.83 -2.56 17.16
CA LYS A 177 -1.97 -1.81 18.09
C LYS A 177 -2.10 -2.25 19.56
N GLU A 178 -3.22 -2.81 19.96
CA GLU A 178 -3.49 -3.28 21.33
C GLU A 178 -2.99 -4.71 21.55
N THR A 179 -2.56 -5.40 20.48
CA THR A 179 -2.01 -6.75 20.57
C THR A 179 -0.62 -6.67 21.19
N SER A 180 -0.52 -6.95 22.48
CA SER A 180 0.76 -7.07 23.17
C SER A 180 1.45 -8.38 22.82
N CYS A 181 2.75 -8.33 22.52
CA CYS A 181 3.60 -9.52 22.41
C CYS A 181 4.05 -9.98 23.80
#